data_e4bf526c9c925a519141a5a1cfd6a4f3
#
_entry.id   e4bf526c9c925a519141a5a1cfd6a4f3
#
_cell.length_a   1.000
_cell.length_b   1.000
_cell.length_c   1.000
_cell.angle_alpha   90.00
_cell.angle_beta   90.00
_cell.angle_gamma   90.00
#
_symmetry.space_group_name_H-M   'P 1'
#
loop_
_entity.id
_entity.type
_entity.pdbx_description
1 polymer ?
#
loop_
_entity_poly.entity_id
_entity_poly.type
_entity_poly.pdbx_seq_one_letter_code
_entity_poly.pdbx_strand_id
1 'polypeptide(L)'
;MKYYNIDNYIRYKQDLEQAYKRLDKSLSYEEYTTDELVIIFMPLVENIARKFATSQQASGCMSILDLIQEGNFGLIAAINRIEWDTINSSDDQEKTLKSFLSKRIKGAIRRGVDMNRGNIRIPEHKLNKIRKGFDNNKDMVAMFFNSIFSSLD
;
A
#
# COMPACT_ATOMS: atom_id res chain seq x y z
N MET A 1 -15.13 -2.41 16.39
CA MET A 1 -15.73 -2.46 15.04
C MET A 1 -15.13 -1.34 14.22
N LYS A 2 -14.40 -1.64 13.16
CA LYS A 2 -13.91 -0.60 12.26
C LYS A 2 -15.10 -0.01 11.52
N TYR A 3 -15.45 1.24 11.82
CA TYR A 3 -16.38 1.98 10.99
C TYR A 3 -15.65 2.32 9.67
N TYR A 4 -15.85 1.50 8.67
CA TYR A 4 -15.48 1.91 7.32
C TYR A 4 -16.46 3.01 6.92
N ASN A 5 -15.94 4.17 6.62
CA ASN A 5 -16.74 5.17 5.96
C ASN A 5 -16.96 4.70 4.52
N ILE A 6 -17.98 3.87 4.33
CA ILE A 6 -18.35 3.23 3.06
C ILE A 6 -18.61 4.31 2.01
N ASP A 7 -19.23 5.41 2.40
CA ASP A 7 -19.55 6.51 1.49
C ASP A 7 -18.30 7.16 0.91
N ASN A 8 -17.28 7.39 1.73
CA ASN A 8 -16.00 7.92 1.25
C ASN A 8 -15.27 6.93 0.32
N TYR A 9 -15.38 5.64 0.59
CA TYR A 9 -14.80 4.64 -0.29
C TYR A 9 -15.52 4.55 -1.64
N ILE A 10 -16.84 4.60 -1.64
CA ILE A 10 -17.65 4.63 -2.86
C ILE A 10 -17.31 5.88 -3.68
N ARG A 11 -17.25 7.05 -3.04
CA ARG A 11 -16.88 8.30 -3.68
C ARG A 11 -15.49 8.23 -4.31
N TYR A 12 -14.51 7.72 -3.58
CA TYR A 12 -13.17 7.49 -4.10
C TYR A 12 -13.18 6.64 -5.39
N LYS A 13 -13.97 5.56 -5.40
CA LYS A 13 -14.10 4.69 -6.59
C LYS A 13 -14.72 5.42 -7.77
N GLN A 14 -15.75 6.21 -7.54
CA GLN A 14 -16.42 6.99 -8.57
C GLN A 14 -15.50 8.07 -9.16
N ASP A 15 -14.80 8.80 -8.31
CA ASP A 15 -13.85 9.83 -8.73
C ASP A 15 -12.71 9.24 -9.57
N LEU A 16 -12.17 8.10 -9.14
CA LEU A 16 -11.15 7.38 -9.88
C LEU A 16 -11.64 6.90 -11.25
N GLU A 17 -12.84 6.34 -11.32
CA GLU A 17 -13.43 5.88 -12.57
C GLU A 17 -13.63 7.04 -13.56
N GLN A 18 -14.10 8.20 -13.07
CA GLN A 18 -14.26 9.38 -13.89
C GLN A 18 -12.92 9.90 -14.40
N ALA A 19 -11.89 9.95 -13.56
CA ALA A 19 -10.55 10.34 -13.95
C ALA A 19 -9.98 9.40 -15.03
N TYR A 20 -10.16 8.09 -14.85
CA TYR A 20 -9.71 7.08 -15.82
C TYR A 20 -10.40 7.19 -17.19
N LYS A 21 -11.68 7.56 -17.22
CA LYS A 21 -12.42 7.77 -18.47
C LYS A 21 -11.90 8.95 -19.30
N ARG A 22 -11.22 9.92 -18.66
CA ARG A 22 -10.66 11.11 -19.31
C ARG A 22 -9.28 10.88 -19.93
N LEU A 23 -8.65 9.76 -19.64
CA LEU A 23 -7.32 9.45 -20.13
C LEU A 23 -7.35 9.10 -21.63
N ASP A 24 -6.33 9.54 -22.35
CA ASP A 24 -6.08 9.08 -23.72
C ASP A 24 -5.48 7.67 -23.69
N LYS A 25 -6.24 6.68 -24.11
CA LYS A 25 -5.85 5.28 -24.09
C LYS A 25 -4.96 4.86 -25.28
N SER A 26 -4.67 5.77 -26.19
CA SER A 26 -3.83 5.51 -27.36
C SER A 26 -2.33 5.65 -27.06
N LEU A 27 -1.98 6.26 -25.91
CA LEU A 27 -0.60 6.53 -25.53
C LEU A 27 0.11 5.27 -24.99
N SER A 28 1.42 5.20 -25.22
CA SER A 28 2.27 4.24 -24.52
C SER A 28 2.51 4.66 -23.07
N TYR A 29 2.91 3.73 -22.20
CA TYR A 29 3.12 4.04 -20.77
C TYR A 29 4.16 5.16 -20.53
N GLU A 30 5.16 5.27 -21.39
CA GLU A 30 6.20 6.30 -21.29
C GLU A 30 5.68 7.70 -21.64
N GLU A 31 4.64 7.79 -22.48
CA GLU A 31 4.08 9.06 -22.94
C GLU A 31 3.11 9.70 -21.94
N TYR A 32 2.63 8.92 -20.97
CA TYR A 32 1.77 9.44 -19.90
C TYR A 32 2.56 10.31 -18.93
N THR A 33 1.91 11.34 -18.44
CA THR A 33 2.41 12.13 -17.31
C THR A 33 2.42 11.31 -16.02
N THR A 34 3.18 11.76 -15.04
CA THR A 34 3.20 11.12 -13.70
C THR A 34 1.80 10.98 -13.10
N ASP A 35 0.97 12.02 -13.20
CA ASP A 35 -0.39 12.03 -12.66
C ASP A 35 -1.30 11.03 -13.38
N GLU A 36 -1.18 10.93 -14.69
CA GLU A 36 -1.93 9.95 -15.48
C GLU A 36 -1.52 8.52 -15.16
N LEU A 37 -0.23 8.26 -14.99
CA LEU A 37 0.27 6.95 -14.55
C LEU A 37 -0.23 6.59 -13.16
N VAL A 38 -0.30 7.55 -12.25
CA VAL A 38 -0.91 7.33 -10.92
C VAL A 38 -2.35 6.88 -11.07
N ILE A 39 -3.16 7.58 -11.87
CA ILE A 39 -4.57 7.21 -12.11
C ILE A 39 -4.69 5.81 -12.69
N ILE A 40 -3.83 5.46 -13.66
CA ILE A 40 -3.82 4.13 -14.31
C ILE A 40 -3.55 3.01 -13.30
N PHE A 41 -2.61 3.23 -12.36
CA PHE A 41 -2.17 2.21 -11.42
C PHE A 41 -2.79 2.28 -10.02
N MET A 42 -3.68 3.24 -9.74
CA MET A 42 -4.43 3.28 -8.48
C MET A 42 -5.26 2.01 -8.23
N PRO A 43 -5.90 1.37 -9.23
CA PRO A 43 -6.56 0.08 -9.02
C PRO A 43 -5.62 -1.03 -8.53
N LEU A 44 -4.35 -1.02 -8.97
CA LEU A 44 -3.33 -1.94 -8.48
C LEU A 44 -3.02 -1.70 -6.99
N VAL A 45 -2.92 -0.43 -6.58
CA VAL A 45 -2.75 -0.04 -5.17
C VAL A 45 -3.92 -0.56 -4.32
N GLU A 46 -5.16 -0.37 -4.77
CA GLU A 46 -6.34 -0.86 -4.08
C GLU A 46 -6.32 -2.38 -3.90
N ASN A 47 -6.00 -3.12 -4.95
CA ASN A 47 -5.92 -4.58 -4.89
C ASN A 47 -4.87 -5.07 -3.90
N ILE A 48 -3.74 -4.39 -3.81
CA ILE A 48 -2.69 -4.70 -2.84
C ILE A 48 -3.13 -4.32 -1.42
N ALA A 49 -3.71 -3.14 -1.25
CA ALA A 49 -4.18 -2.64 0.03
C ALA A 49 -5.26 -3.55 0.64
N ARG A 50 -6.15 -4.09 -0.17
CA ARG A 50 -7.17 -5.05 0.29
C ARG A 50 -6.57 -6.27 0.98
N LYS A 51 -5.44 -6.76 0.51
CA LYS A 51 -4.76 -7.92 1.13
C LYS A 51 -4.26 -7.62 2.54
N PHE A 52 -3.91 -6.36 2.83
CA PHE A 52 -3.54 -5.91 4.17
C PHE A 52 -4.76 -5.59 5.04
N ALA A 53 -5.89 -5.25 4.44
CA ALA A 53 -7.12 -4.89 5.15
C ALA A 53 -7.94 -6.09 5.61
N THR A 54 -7.63 -7.31 5.17
CA THR A 54 -8.42 -8.52 5.43
C THR A 54 -8.45 -8.93 6.91
N SER A 55 -7.46 -8.53 7.70
CA SER A 55 -7.45 -8.82 9.13
C SER A 55 -7.07 -7.61 9.96
N GLN A 56 -7.67 -7.48 11.14
CA GLN A 56 -7.32 -6.44 12.10
C GLN A 56 -5.87 -6.58 12.59
N GLN A 57 -5.35 -7.80 12.64
CA GLN A 57 -3.96 -8.07 12.99
C GLN A 57 -2.98 -7.53 11.94
N ALA A 58 -3.38 -7.56 10.67
CA ALA A 58 -2.53 -7.07 9.58
C ALA A 58 -2.48 -5.54 9.53
N SER A 59 -3.60 -4.86 9.71
CA SER A 59 -3.73 -3.41 9.51
C SER A 59 -3.92 -2.59 10.79
N GLY A 60 -4.19 -3.24 11.94
CA GLY A 60 -4.43 -2.56 13.21
C GLY A 60 -5.62 -1.60 13.14
N CYS A 61 -5.40 -0.33 13.49
CA CYS A 61 -6.43 0.72 13.43
C CYS A 61 -6.56 1.39 12.05
N MET A 62 -5.72 1.04 11.07
CA MET A 62 -5.78 1.64 9.74
C MET A 62 -7.00 1.15 8.97
N SER A 63 -7.69 2.08 8.31
CA SER A 63 -8.79 1.79 7.38
C SER A 63 -8.24 1.39 6.01
N ILE A 64 -9.13 0.89 5.12
CA ILE A 64 -8.76 0.61 3.73
C ILE A 64 -8.27 1.87 2.99
N LEU A 65 -8.88 3.03 3.26
CA LEU A 65 -8.45 4.29 2.66
C LEU A 65 -7.08 4.73 3.16
N ASP A 66 -6.75 4.52 4.44
CA ASP A 66 -5.41 4.77 4.98
C ASP A 66 -4.36 3.91 4.27
N LEU A 67 -4.66 2.63 4.06
CA LEU A 67 -3.77 1.70 3.36
C LEU A 67 -3.59 2.08 1.89
N ILE A 68 -4.67 2.49 1.21
CA ILE A 68 -4.61 2.99 -0.17
C ILE A 68 -3.76 4.25 -0.24
N GLN A 69 -3.89 5.16 0.70
CA GLN A 69 -3.08 6.38 0.74
C GLN A 69 -1.60 6.09 0.91
N GLU A 70 -1.23 5.20 1.83
CA GLU A 70 0.16 4.74 1.97
C GLU A 70 0.69 4.09 0.68
N GLY A 71 -0.14 3.28 0.04
CA GLY A 71 0.18 2.67 -1.24
C GLY A 71 0.36 3.68 -2.36
N ASN A 72 -0.46 4.73 -2.41
CA ASN A 72 -0.35 5.80 -3.40
C ASN A 72 0.95 6.60 -3.23
N PHE A 73 1.40 6.86 -2.02
CA PHE A 73 2.73 7.46 -1.78
C PHE A 73 3.85 6.57 -2.36
N GLY A 74 3.76 5.26 -2.12
CA GLY A 74 4.70 4.29 -2.70
C GLY A 74 4.64 4.24 -4.22
N LEU A 75 3.46 4.35 -4.81
CA LEU A 75 3.25 4.39 -6.25
C LEU A 75 3.90 5.63 -6.88
N ILE A 76 3.64 6.82 -6.34
CA ILE A 76 4.23 8.09 -6.84
C ILE A 76 5.76 8.02 -6.77
N ALA A 77 6.31 7.60 -5.65
CA ALA A 77 7.75 7.45 -5.50
C ALA A 77 8.35 6.41 -6.47
N ALA A 78 7.60 5.35 -6.79
CA ALA A 78 8.02 4.33 -7.74
C ALA A 78 7.99 4.83 -9.18
N ILE A 79 6.95 5.55 -9.59
CA ILE A 79 6.81 6.12 -10.93
C ILE A 79 7.98 7.03 -11.25
N ASN A 80 8.40 7.87 -10.30
CA ASN A 80 9.55 8.76 -10.47
C ASN A 80 10.91 8.04 -10.60
N ARG A 81 10.94 6.72 -10.40
CA ARG A 81 12.14 5.86 -10.48
C ARG A 81 12.04 4.79 -11.56
N ILE A 82 11.09 4.92 -12.48
CA ILE A 82 10.96 3.99 -13.60
C ILE A 82 12.14 4.18 -14.55
N GLU A 83 12.81 3.09 -14.86
CA GLU A 83 13.82 3.01 -15.91
C GLU A 83 13.15 2.52 -17.20
N TRP A 84 12.75 3.46 -18.06
CA TRP A 84 11.96 3.15 -19.25
C TRP A 84 12.69 2.24 -20.22
N ASP A 85 14.01 2.36 -20.33
CA ASP A 85 14.82 1.48 -21.19
C ASP A 85 14.65 0.01 -20.80
N THR A 86 14.62 -0.26 -19.49
CA THR A 86 14.40 -1.62 -18.96
C THR A 86 12.98 -2.12 -19.22
N ILE A 87 11.99 -1.24 -19.09
CA ILE A 87 10.59 -1.60 -19.35
C ILE A 87 10.38 -1.85 -20.84
N ASN A 88 10.88 -0.97 -21.70
CA ASN A 88 10.70 -1.04 -23.16
C ASN A 88 11.43 -2.23 -23.79
N SER A 89 12.52 -2.70 -23.18
CA SER A 89 13.26 -3.89 -23.64
C SER A 89 12.63 -5.22 -23.20
N SER A 90 11.60 -5.20 -22.35
CA SER A 90 10.93 -6.41 -21.90
C SER A 90 9.89 -6.93 -22.89
N ASP A 91 9.71 -8.25 -22.96
CA ASP A 91 8.71 -8.89 -23.82
C ASP A 91 7.26 -8.49 -23.48
N ASP A 92 6.99 -8.21 -22.19
CA ASP A 92 5.69 -7.77 -21.70
C ASP A 92 5.89 -6.56 -20.78
N GLN A 93 5.76 -5.38 -21.37
CA GLN A 93 5.94 -4.10 -20.67
C GLN A 93 4.97 -3.92 -19.51
N GLU A 94 3.71 -4.28 -19.71
CA GLU A 94 2.67 -4.11 -18.68
C GLU A 94 2.95 -4.99 -17.46
N LYS A 95 3.30 -6.25 -17.67
CA LYS A 95 3.63 -7.20 -16.60
C LYS A 95 4.88 -6.77 -15.85
N THR A 96 5.91 -6.33 -16.56
CA THR A 96 7.17 -5.86 -15.97
C THR A 96 6.93 -4.62 -15.14
N LEU A 97 6.19 -3.65 -15.66
CA LEU A 97 5.84 -2.42 -14.96
C LEU A 97 4.98 -2.70 -13.72
N LYS A 98 3.95 -3.51 -13.84
CA LYS A 98 3.11 -3.93 -12.68
C LYS A 98 3.93 -4.65 -11.61
N SER A 99 4.86 -5.51 -11.99
CA SER A 99 5.72 -6.22 -11.04
C SER A 99 6.64 -5.24 -10.28
N PHE A 100 7.25 -4.31 -11.00
CA PHE A 100 8.09 -3.27 -10.43
C PHE A 100 7.33 -2.39 -9.42
N LEU A 101 6.14 -1.89 -9.83
CA LEU A 101 5.30 -1.04 -8.98
C LEU A 101 4.76 -1.78 -7.76
N SER A 102 4.32 -3.03 -7.94
CA SER A 102 3.75 -3.85 -6.86
C SER A 102 4.71 -4.05 -5.69
N LYS A 103 5.98 -4.28 -5.96
CA LYS A 103 7.00 -4.45 -4.91
C LYS A 103 7.12 -3.19 -4.05
N ARG A 104 7.13 -2.02 -4.68
CA ARG A 104 7.26 -0.72 -4.00
C ARG A 104 6.01 -0.33 -3.25
N ILE A 105 4.84 -0.55 -3.84
CA ILE A 105 3.53 -0.34 -3.19
C ILE A 105 3.41 -1.21 -1.94
N LYS A 106 3.71 -2.50 -2.03
CA LYS A 106 3.71 -3.41 -0.87
C LYS A 106 4.66 -2.95 0.23
N GLY A 107 5.85 -2.51 -0.13
CA GLY A 107 6.84 -1.99 0.82
C GLY A 107 6.36 -0.73 1.53
N ALA A 108 5.72 0.20 0.79
CA ALA A 108 5.17 1.43 1.35
C ALA A 108 4.00 1.15 2.31
N ILE A 109 3.05 0.30 1.90
CA ILE A 109 1.93 -0.09 2.77
C ILE A 109 2.45 -0.79 4.03
N ARG A 110 3.40 -1.70 3.92
CA ARG A 110 3.97 -2.40 5.08
C ARG A 110 4.62 -1.42 6.07
N ARG A 111 5.41 -0.46 5.59
CA ARG A 111 5.98 0.58 6.45
C ARG A 111 4.92 1.44 7.09
N GLY A 112 3.90 1.86 6.35
CA GLY A 112 2.76 2.60 6.88
C GLY A 112 2.02 1.83 7.96
N VAL A 113 1.78 0.55 7.75
CA VAL A 113 1.17 -0.35 8.75
C VAL A 113 2.06 -0.45 9.99
N ASP A 114 3.36 -0.68 9.84
CA ASP A 114 4.29 -0.79 10.97
C ASP A 114 4.35 0.49 11.81
N MET A 115 4.16 1.65 11.17
CA MET A 115 4.17 2.94 11.86
C MET A 115 2.86 3.28 12.55
N ASN A 116 1.72 2.90 11.97
CA ASN A 116 0.41 3.46 12.33
C ASN A 116 -0.62 2.44 12.81
N ARG A 117 -0.33 1.13 12.79
CA ARG A 117 -1.33 0.12 13.11
C ARG A 117 -1.72 0.04 14.60
N GLY A 118 -0.85 0.52 15.48
CA GLY A 118 -1.05 0.52 16.92
C GLY A 118 -1.03 1.92 17.51
N ASN A 119 -1.56 2.05 18.73
CA ASN A 119 -1.52 3.31 19.47
C ASN A 119 -0.09 3.64 19.95
N ILE A 120 0.75 2.61 20.12
CA ILE A 120 2.15 2.73 20.51
C ILE A 120 3.02 2.29 19.34
N ARG A 121 3.85 3.19 18.85
CA ARG A 121 4.78 2.90 17.77
C ARG A 121 5.96 2.07 18.26
N ILE A 122 6.16 0.91 17.63
CA ILE A 122 7.37 0.11 17.79
C ILE A 122 8.35 0.45 16.65
N PRO A 123 9.64 0.73 16.94
CA PRO A 123 10.64 0.97 15.90
C PRO A 123 10.76 -0.20 14.92
N GLU A 124 10.95 0.10 13.64
CA GLU A 124 10.97 -0.90 12.55
C GLU A 124 12.01 -2.02 12.81
N HIS A 125 13.18 -1.66 13.32
CA HIS A 125 14.21 -2.65 13.61
C HIS A 125 13.79 -3.67 14.69
N LYS A 126 12.98 -3.26 15.67
CA LYS A 126 12.39 -4.16 16.67
C LYS A 126 11.30 -5.04 16.08
N LEU A 127 10.44 -4.49 15.22
CA LEU A 127 9.42 -5.25 14.49
C LEU A 127 10.04 -6.33 13.61
N ASN A 128 11.14 -6.01 12.94
CA ASN A 128 11.88 -6.98 12.12
C ASN A 128 12.51 -8.10 12.97
N LYS A 129 13.00 -7.77 14.17
CA LYS A 129 13.48 -8.79 15.13
C LYS A 129 12.35 -9.67 15.63
N ILE A 130 11.19 -9.10 15.94
CA ILE A 130 10.00 -9.85 16.36
C ILE A 130 9.57 -10.82 15.25
N ARG A 131 9.52 -10.37 14.00
CA ARG A 131 9.17 -11.22 12.85
C ARG A 131 10.12 -12.39 12.64
N LYS A 132 11.41 -12.15 12.89
CA LYS A 132 12.47 -13.18 12.74
C LYS A 132 12.57 -14.13 13.92
N GLY A 133 12.16 -13.71 15.09
CA GLY A 133 12.37 -14.43 16.35
C GLY A 133 11.07 -14.72 17.13
N PHE A 134 9.93 -14.82 16.42
CA PHE A 134 8.61 -14.96 17.05
C PHE A 134 8.51 -16.15 17.99
N ASP A 135 9.24 -17.23 17.72
CA ASP A 135 9.21 -18.45 18.53
C ASP A 135 10.10 -18.40 19.77
N ASN A 136 11.06 -17.46 19.84
CA ASN A 136 12.13 -17.49 20.85
C ASN A 136 12.15 -16.32 21.83
N ASN A 137 11.26 -15.33 21.70
CA ASN A 137 11.34 -14.13 22.55
C ASN A 137 9.96 -13.66 23.02
N LYS A 138 9.50 -14.24 24.13
CA LYS A 138 8.20 -13.98 24.73
C LYS A 138 7.98 -12.50 25.08
N ASP A 139 9.00 -11.80 25.54
CA ASP A 139 8.90 -10.40 25.95
C ASP A 139 8.66 -9.46 24.74
N MET A 140 9.33 -9.74 23.63
CA MET A 140 9.14 -8.99 22.40
C MET A 140 7.78 -9.27 21.75
N VAL A 141 7.29 -10.51 21.85
CA VAL A 141 5.95 -10.89 21.40
C VAL A 141 4.90 -10.18 22.26
N ALA A 142 5.05 -10.16 23.57
CA ALA A 142 4.16 -9.44 24.49
C ALA A 142 4.14 -7.93 24.18
N MET A 143 5.30 -7.31 23.93
CA MET A 143 5.39 -5.89 23.53
C MET A 143 4.63 -5.64 22.23
N PHE A 144 4.75 -6.53 21.25
CA PHE A 144 4.05 -6.43 19.99
C PHE A 144 2.54 -6.50 20.17
N PHE A 145 2.04 -7.48 20.92
CA PHE A 145 0.61 -7.60 21.21
C PHE A 145 0.09 -6.42 22.02
N ASN A 146 0.82 -5.95 23.00
CA ASN A 146 0.42 -4.78 23.78
C ASN A 146 0.35 -3.50 22.94
N SER A 147 1.19 -3.36 21.92
CA SER A 147 1.13 -2.21 21.00
C SER A 147 -0.10 -2.24 20.09
N ILE A 148 -0.60 -3.44 19.75
CA ILE A 148 -1.78 -3.62 18.90
C ILE A 148 -3.08 -3.55 19.75
N PHE A 149 -3.04 -4.18 20.90
CA PHE A 149 -4.18 -4.35 21.81
C PHE A 149 -4.07 -3.47 23.04
N SER A 150 -3.37 -2.34 22.97
CA SER A 150 -3.34 -1.42 24.11
C SER A 150 -4.78 -1.14 24.49
N SER A 151 -5.16 -1.72 25.62
CA SER A 151 -6.48 -1.62 26.15
C SER A 151 -6.81 -0.18 26.43
N LEU A 152 -7.95 0.20 26.02
CA LEU A 152 -8.59 1.46 26.29
C LEU A 152 -9.51 1.26 27.50
N ASP A 153 -8.92 1.01 28.61
CA ASP A 153 -9.67 1.08 29.86
C ASP A 153 -9.68 2.50 30.39
#